data_70dfec96bb53eabe4b72ab7f4ff09260
#
_entry.id   70dfec96bb53eabe4b72ab7f4ff09260
#
_cell.length_a   1.000
_cell.length_b   1.000
_cell.length_c   1.000
_cell.angle_alpha   90.00
_cell.angle_beta   90.00
_cell.angle_gamma   90.00
#
_symmetry.space_group_name_H-M   'P 1'
#
loop_
_entity.id
_entity.type
_entity.pdbx_description
1 polymer ?
#
loop_
_entity_poly.entity_id
_entity_poly.type
_entity_poly.pdbx_seq_one_letter_code
_entity_poly.pdbx_strand_id
1 'polypeptide(L)'
;MKLLIYLLLLLTMPLAAQGKTDEKTLLDRIDKMIENDQYYQGIKEKELKHLKRQAYEAEDNQTRLLFLDSIYHAYSAYRYDSAYAYMKQGLELAEKCHNTYYILRNQINQASILSVRGFYSKAENILKSLNPDEMPYQLKLYYYFTYAWLYSYWESYSKNSDYAEEFRAQKKHYMTLLIQSFNENNKHNVFYQYLMGEYAYLHNPTSKESLNYYLKALKMSPAKSRIHAMSAYGIARYYKNTGKFDLYEEYLVEASVSDGLCQLKETVALQKLAYYIFKKDASNSKRAAKYIQHTMEDAQFFNNQLRMMEISNILPVIASANQQAAERSRTRFL
;
A
#
# COMPACT_ATOMS: atom_id res chain seq x y z
N MET A 1 -21.81 16.95 36.78
CA MET A 1 -22.11 16.00 35.71
C MET A 1 -22.82 16.76 34.58
N LYS A 2 -22.13 17.70 33.92
CA LYS A 2 -22.56 18.46 32.72
C LYS A 2 -21.35 19.25 32.21
N LEU A 3 -20.32 18.57 31.64
CA LEU A 3 -19.20 19.25 30.93
C LEU A 3 -18.34 18.26 30.15
N LEU A 4 -18.95 17.35 29.36
CA LEU A 4 -18.20 16.41 28.51
C LEU A 4 -18.94 16.05 27.21
N ILE A 5 -19.73 17.00 26.64
CA ILE A 5 -20.49 16.74 25.40
C ILE A 5 -20.14 17.74 24.26
N TYR A 6 -19.11 18.56 24.38
CA TYR A 6 -18.82 19.59 23.36
C TYR A 6 -17.54 19.36 22.53
N LEU A 7 -17.05 18.15 22.41
CA LEU A 7 -15.84 17.90 21.58
C LEU A 7 -16.01 16.80 20.50
N LEU A 8 -17.22 16.48 20.09
CA LEU A 8 -17.48 15.40 19.11
C LEU A 8 -18.35 15.83 17.92
N LEU A 9 -18.40 17.13 17.59
CA LEU A 9 -19.30 17.67 16.55
C LEU A 9 -18.61 18.47 15.43
N LEU A 10 -17.36 18.10 15.05
CA LEU A 10 -16.66 18.83 13.98
C LEU A 10 -15.96 17.91 12.95
N LEU A 11 -16.52 16.75 12.60
CA LEU A 11 -15.96 15.92 11.52
C LEU A 11 -16.98 15.09 10.72
N THR A 12 -18.19 15.62 10.52
CA THR A 12 -19.12 15.07 9.54
C THR A 12 -19.47 16.14 8.51
N MET A 13 -18.53 16.51 7.66
CA MET A 13 -18.90 17.17 6.41
C MET A 13 -19.33 16.08 5.41
N PRO A 14 -20.54 16.18 4.83
CA PRO A 14 -20.96 15.27 3.77
C PRO A 14 -20.10 15.53 2.52
N LEU A 15 -19.49 14.47 2.01
CA LEU A 15 -18.59 14.45 0.81
C LEU A 15 -19.32 14.83 -0.51
N ALA A 16 -20.56 15.34 -0.46
CA ALA A 16 -21.43 15.57 -1.62
C ALA A 16 -21.56 17.03 -2.08
N ALA A 17 -20.82 17.97 -1.46
CA ALA A 17 -20.91 19.39 -1.84
C ALA A 17 -19.56 20.10 -1.63
N GLN A 18 -18.43 19.49 -2.06
CA GLN A 18 -17.16 20.21 -2.12
C GLN A 18 -17.07 20.92 -3.48
N GLY A 19 -17.17 22.25 -3.47
CA GLY A 19 -16.61 23.08 -4.53
C GLY A 19 -15.15 22.70 -4.76
N LYS A 20 -14.65 22.83 -6.00
CA LYS A 20 -13.27 22.50 -6.39
C LYS A 20 -12.29 22.94 -5.28
N THR A 21 -11.69 21.98 -4.60
CA THR A 21 -10.62 22.27 -3.64
C THR A 21 -9.47 22.90 -4.44
N ASP A 22 -8.99 24.07 -4.02
CA ASP A 22 -7.87 24.72 -4.70
C ASP A 22 -6.67 23.75 -4.71
N GLU A 23 -6.06 23.55 -5.87
CA GLU A 23 -4.89 22.68 -6.08
C GLU A 23 -3.78 22.96 -5.07
N LYS A 24 -3.55 24.23 -4.74
CA LYS A 24 -2.57 24.62 -3.73
C LYS A 24 -2.88 24.03 -2.37
N THR A 25 -4.12 24.15 -1.90
CA THR A 25 -4.59 23.59 -0.64
C THR A 25 -4.51 22.08 -0.61
N LEU A 26 -4.75 21.42 -1.75
CA LEU A 26 -4.66 19.98 -1.90
C LEU A 26 -3.21 19.49 -1.75
N LEU A 27 -2.26 20.11 -2.45
CA LEU A 27 -0.84 19.75 -2.36
C LEU A 27 -0.19 20.14 -1.03
N ASP A 28 -0.70 21.18 -0.34
CA ASP A 28 -0.23 21.56 1.00
C ASP A 28 -0.48 20.44 2.03
N ARG A 29 -1.45 19.54 1.82
CA ARG A 29 -1.65 18.34 2.66
C ARG A 29 -0.45 17.38 2.55
N ILE A 30 0.10 17.21 1.35
CA ILE A 30 1.30 16.39 1.12
C ILE A 30 2.52 17.05 1.76
N ASP A 31 2.69 18.36 1.55
CA ASP A 31 3.81 19.09 2.15
C ASP A 31 3.83 18.93 3.67
N LYS A 32 2.68 19.11 4.35
CA LYS A 32 2.53 18.90 5.78
C LYS A 32 2.80 17.45 6.20
N MET A 33 2.35 16.47 5.43
CA MET A 33 2.60 15.07 5.71
C MET A 33 4.10 14.77 5.69
N ILE A 34 4.82 15.22 4.67
CA ILE A 34 6.28 15.04 4.55
C ILE A 34 7.02 15.79 5.68
N GLU A 35 6.62 17.01 6.01
CA GLU A 35 7.23 17.79 7.10
C GLU A 35 7.06 17.13 8.47
N ASN A 36 6.01 16.35 8.66
CA ASN A 36 5.74 15.61 9.90
C ASN A 36 6.13 14.12 9.81
N ASP A 37 6.86 13.68 8.79
CA ASP A 37 7.20 12.26 8.59
C ASP A 37 7.90 11.65 9.82
N GLN A 38 8.88 12.34 10.41
CA GLN A 38 9.57 11.88 11.63
C GLN A 38 8.63 11.69 12.82
N TYR A 39 7.60 12.53 12.95
CA TYR A 39 6.59 12.37 14.01
C TYR A 39 5.79 11.08 13.80
N TYR A 40 5.32 10.82 12.59
CA TYR A 40 4.58 9.59 12.27
C TYR A 40 5.46 8.35 12.40
N GLN A 41 6.73 8.44 11.99
CA GLN A 41 7.72 7.39 12.20
C GLN A 41 7.90 7.08 13.69
N GLY A 42 7.98 8.12 14.55
CA GLY A 42 8.07 7.95 15.99
C GLY A 42 6.87 7.22 16.59
N ILE A 43 5.65 7.45 16.06
CA ILE A 43 4.45 6.70 16.46
C ILE A 43 4.59 5.23 16.06
N LYS A 44 5.02 4.96 14.82
CA LYS A 44 5.21 3.60 14.29
C LYS A 44 6.25 2.81 15.10
N GLU A 45 7.36 3.44 15.43
CA GLU A 45 8.42 2.79 16.24
C GLU A 45 7.95 2.50 17.68
N LYS A 46 7.09 3.35 18.28
CA LYS A 46 6.46 3.06 19.58
C LYS A 46 5.52 1.85 19.51
N GLU A 47 4.70 1.74 18.46
CA GLU A 47 3.84 0.58 18.21
C GLU A 47 4.68 -0.70 18.10
N LEU A 48 5.71 -0.69 17.27
CA LEU A 48 6.64 -1.80 17.09
C LEU A 48 7.36 -2.20 18.39
N LYS A 49 7.80 -1.23 19.18
CA LYS A 49 8.41 -1.49 20.50
C LYS A 49 7.43 -2.18 21.44
N HIS A 50 6.17 -1.77 21.43
CA HIS A 50 5.13 -2.40 22.25
C HIS A 50 4.89 -3.85 21.84
N LEU A 51 4.71 -4.13 20.53
CA LEU A 51 4.54 -5.50 20.01
C LEU A 51 5.73 -6.41 20.35
N LYS A 52 6.96 -5.91 20.21
CA LYS A 52 8.18 -6.64 20.57
C LYS A 52 8.22 -7.02 22.05
N ARG A 53 7.84 -6.08 22.93
CA ARG A 53 7.76 -6.36 24.36
C ARG A 53 6.73 -7.44 24.65
N GLN A 54 5.54 -7.38 24.04
CA GLN A 54 4.50 -8.42 24.20
C GLN A 54 4.99 -9.79 23.72
N ALA A 55 5.73 -9.86 22.59
CA ALA A 55 6.31 -11.11 22.12
C ALA A 55 7.37 -11.67 23.09
N TYR A 56 8.17 -10.78 23.70
CA TYR A 56 9.19 -11.17 24.70
C TYR A 56 8.56 -11.66 26.00
N GLU A 57 7.53 -10.97 26.51
CA GLU A 57 6.83 -11.26 27.76
C GLU A 57 5.81 -12.41 27.64
N ALA A 58 5.56 -12.93 26.43
CA ALA A 58 4.60 -14.02 26.21
C ALA A 58 5.03 -15.31 26.95
N GLU A 59 4.15 -15.82 27.80
CA GLU A 59 4.40 -16.99 28.65
C GLU A 59 4.36 -18.32 27.86
N ASP A 60 3.54 -18.36 26.80
CA ASP A 60 3.37 -19.55 25.97
C ASP A 60 3.73 -19.32 24.50
N ASN A 61 4.05 -20.40 23.78
CA ASN A 61 4.47 -20.33 22.38
C ASN A 61 3.36 -19.88 21.44
N GLN A 62 2.08 -20.16 21.74
CA GLN A 62 0.96 -19.74 20.88
C GLN A 62 0.81 -18.23 20.89
N THR A 63 0.83 -17.62 22.07
CA THR A 63 0.80 -16.16 22.26
C THR A 63 2.03 -15.50 21.64
N ARG A 64 3.21 -16.10 21.80
CA ARG A 64 4.45 -15.58 21.17
C ARG A 64 4.38 -15.61 19.65
N LEU A 65 3.87 -16.68 19.03
CA LEU A 65 3.66 -16.79 17.60
C LEU A 65 2.68 -15.73 17.07
N LEU A 66 1.61 -15.46 17.79
CA LEU A 66 0.66 -14.41 17.47
C LEU A 66 1.34 -13.02 17.40
N PHE A 67 2.18 -12.69 18.39
CA PHE A 67 2.90 -11.41 18.39
C PHE A 67 4.00 -11.36 17.33
N LEU A 68 4.72 -12.45 17.05
CA LEU A 68 5.70 -12.50 15.96
C LEU A 68 5.04 -12.26 14.59
N ASP A 69 3.87 -12.87 14.35
CA ASP A 69 3.08 -12.59 13.13
C ASP A 69 2.60 -11.13 13.07
N SER A 70 2.17 -10.58 14.19
CA SER A 70 1.76 -9.16 14.30
C SER A 70 2.93 -8.21 14.01
N ILE A 71 4.13 -8.51 14.52
CA ILE A 71 5.35 -7.73 14.25
C ILE A 71 5.74 -7.85 12.77
N TYR A 72 5.67 -9.05 12.18
CA TYR A 72 5.89 -9.23 10.74
C TYR A 72 4.96 -8.31 9.94
N HIS A 73 3.65 -8.33 10.22
CA HIS A 73 2.69 -7.49 9.51
C HIS A 73 2.92 -6.00 9.72
N ALA A 74 3.33 -5.58 10.90
CA ALA A 74 3.68 -4.19 11.18
C ALA A 74 4.92 -3.71 10.38
N TYR A 75 5.85 -4.62 10.08
CA TYR A 75 7.03 -4.34 9.26
C TYR A 75 6.84 -4.58 7.76
N SER A 76 5.87 -5.38 7.33
CA SER A 76 5.75 -5.91 5.95
C SER A 76 5.59 -4.86 4.85
N ALA A 77 5.21 -3.63 5.19
CA ALA A 77 5.17 -2.48 4.30
C ALA A 77 6.00 -1.28 4.84
N TYR A 78 6.85 -1.52 5.83
CA TYR A 78 7.66 -0.50 6.49
C TYR A 78 9.16 -0.75 6.35
N ARG A 79 9.65 -1.96 6.75
CA ARG A 79 11.08 -2.32 6.69
C ARG A 79 11.25 -3.81 6.35
N TYR A 80 11.73 -4.09 5.15
CA TYR A 80 11.88 -5.45 4.62
C TYR A 80 12.71 -6.36 5.53
N ASP A 81 13.95 -5.96 5.90
CA ASP A 81 14.86 -6.84 6.64
C ASP A 81 14.30 -7.24 8.00
N SER A 82 13.60 -6.31 8.67
CA SER A 82 12.93 -6.60 9.94
C SER A 82 11.74 -7.54 9.72
N ALA A 83 10.91 -7.31 8.71
CA ALA A 83 9.80 -8.21 8.39
C ALA A 83 10.31 -9.63 8.12
N TYR A 84 11.36 -9.78 7.31
CA TYR A 84 11.96 -11.06 7.00
C TYR A 84 12.53 -11.75 8.25
N ALA A 85 13.20 -11.01 9.13
CA ALA A 85 13.76 -11.55 10.38
C ALA A 85 12.67 -12.08 11.32
N TYR A 86 11.57 -11.33 11.51
CA TYR A 86 10.47 -11.77 12.38
C TYR A 86 9.65 -12.91 11.77
N MET A 87 9.49 -12.96 10.45
CA MET A 87 8.92 -14.12 9.76
C MET A 87 9.77 -15.38 10.02
N LYS A 88 11.11 -15.29 9.88
CA LYS A 88 12.01 -16.41 10.19
C LYS A 88 11.88 -16.88 11.63
N GLN A 89 11.91 -15.97 12.61
CA GLN A 89 11.71 -16.31 14.03
C GLN A 89 10.38 -17.00 14.26
N GLY A 90 9.30 -16.51 13.62
CA GLY A 90 7.98 -17.13 13.68
C GLY A 90 7.97 -18.53 13.10
N LEU A 91 8.62 -18.77 11.96
CA LEU A 91 8.72 -20.08 11.34
C LEU A 91 9.50 -21.06 12.21
N GLU A 92 10.68 -20.68 12.68
CA GLU A 92 11.53 -21.50 13.55
C GLU A 92 10.82 -21.91 14.86
N LEU A 93 10.08 -20.96 15.47
CA LEU A 93 9.30 -21.28 16.66
C LEU A 93 8.13 -22.20 16.35
N ALA A 94 7.41 -21.98 15.25
CA ALA A 94 6.28 -22.80 14.82
C ALA A 94 6.71 -24.25 14.53
N GLU A 95 7.87 -24.44 13.89
CA GLU A 95 8.47 -25.76 13.65
C GLU A 95 8.83 -26.46 14.94
N LYS A 96 9.47 -25.75 15.90
CA LYS A 96 9.84 -26.31 17.21
C LYS A 96 8.65 -26.78 18.02
N CYS A 97 7.52 -26.08 17.97
CA CYS A 97 6.32 -26.46 18.70
C CYS A 97 5.29 -27.20 17.84
N HIS A 98 5.67 -27.63 16.63
CA HIS A 98 4.82 -28.37 15.67
C HIS A 98 3.47 -27.68 15.38
N ASN A 99 3.46 -26.34 15.32
CA ASN A 99 2.25 -25.57 15.05
C ASN A 99 2.04 -25.41 13.55
N THR A 100 1.29 -26.33 12.95
CA THR A 100 1.04 -26.38 11.50
C THR A 100 0.42 -25.08 10.96
N TYR A 101 -0.48 -24.42 11.72
CA TYR A 101 -1.08 -23.17 11.32
C TYR A 101 -0.02 -22.07 11.08
N TYR A 102 0.88 -21.86 12.04
CA TYR A 102 1.91 -20.83 11.93
C TYR A 102 3.07 -21.22 11.01
N ILE A 103 3.31 -22.53 10.80
CA ILE A 103 4.25 -22.98 9.74
C ILE A 103 3.73 -22.50 8.38
N LEU A 104 2.49 -22.86 8.01
CA LEU A 104 1.86 -22.43 6.76
C LEU A 104 1.77 -20.90 6.67
N ARG A 105 1.37 -20.23 7.75
CA ARG A 105 1.26 -18.77 7.84
C ARG A 105 2.59 -18.09 7.51
N ASN A 106 3.71 -18.54 8.09
CA ASN A 106 5.02 -17.95 7.86
C ASN A 106 5.60 -18.31 6.49
N GLN A 107 5.26 -19.46 5.90
CA GLN A 107 5.60 -19.77 4.51
C GLN A 107 4.89 -18.82 3.53
N ILE A 108 3.61 -18.50 3.75
CA ILE A 108 2.87 -17.51 2.95
C ILE A 108 3.47 -16.12 3.18
N ASN A 109 3.80 -15.74 4.43
CA ASN A 109 4.48 -14.49 4.76
C ASN A 109 5.83 -14.38 4.02
N GLN A 110 6.60 -15.48 3.94
CA GLN A 110 7.86 -15.54 3.21
C GLN A 110 7.67 -15.26 1.72
N ALA A 111 6.69 -15.90 1.09
CA ALA A 111 6.37 -15.64 -0.31
C ALA A 111 5.94 -14.19 -0.55
N SER A 112 5.11 -13.64 0.35
CA SER A 112 4.66 -12.25 0.27
C SER A 112 5.83 -11.27 0.31
N ILE A 113 6.75 -11.39 1.28
CA ILE A 113 7.86 -10.45 1.42
C ILE A 113 8.93 -10.62 0.34
N LEU A 114 9.14 -11.83 -0.17
CA LEU A 114 10.02 -12.09 -1.31
C LEU A 114 9.50 -11.44 -2.60
N SER A 115 8.18 -11.37 -2.77
CA SER A 115 7.55 -10.69 -3.91
C SER A 115 7.89 -9.21 -3.95
N VAL A 116 7.87 -8.53 -2.80
CA VAL A 116 8.27 -7.12 -2.68
C VAL A 116 9.74 -6.91 -3.07
N ARG A 117 10.58 -7.88 -2.77
CA ARG A 117 12.01 -7.83 -3.06
C ARG A 117 12.38 -8.19 -4.50
N GLY A 118 11.41 -8.67 -5.31
CA GLY A 118 11.63 -9.08 -6.69
C GLY A 118 12.07 -10.55 -6.87
N PHE A 119 12.04 -11.36 -5.80
CA PHE A 119 12.33 -12.80 -5.88
C PHE A 119 11.08 -13.61 -6.29
N TYR A 120 10.45 -13.22 -7.41
CA TYR A 120 9.14 -13.72 -7.83
C TYR A 120 9.08 -15.23 -8.00
N SER A 121 10.02 -15.83 -8.74
CA SER A 121 10.06 -17.29 -8.95
C SER A 121 10.25 -18.05 -7.63
N LYS A 122 11.02 -17.51 -6.69
CA LYS A 122 11.20 -18.14 -5.38
C LYS A 122 9.92 -18.04 -4.55
N ALA A 123 9.23 -16.90 -4.58
CA ALA A 123 7.94 -16.73 -3.92
C ALA A 123 6.88 -17.69 -4.50
N GLU A 124 6.82 -17.79 -5.82
CA GLU A 124 5.92 -18.72 -6.51
C GLU A 124 6.18 -20.18 -6.13
N ASN A 125 7.45 -20.61 -6.10
CA ASN A 125 7.82 -21.98 -5.73
C ASN A 125 7.39 -22.32 -4.28
N ILE A 126 7.52 -21.37 -3.35
CA ILE A 126 7.02 -21.56 -1.99
C ILE A 126 5.50 -21.77 -2.01
N LEU A 127 4.75 -20.89 -2.69
CA LEU A 127 3.30 -21.02 -2.76
C LEU A 127 2.87 -22.31 -3.46
N LYS A 128 3.52 -22.73 -4.54
CA LYS A 128 3.25 -23.99 -5.26
C LYS A 128 3.49 -25.25 -4.40
N SER A 129 4.35 -25.18 -3.39
CA SER A 129 4.60 -26.30 -2.48
C SER A 129 3.50 -26.48 -1.41
N LEU A 130 2.56 -25.55 -1.31
CA LEU A 130 1.49 -25.55 -0.32
C LEU A 130 0.19 -26.07 -0.92
N ASN A 131 -0.58 -26.86 -0.15
CA ASN A 131 -1.89 -27.36 -0.56
C ASN A 131 -3.01 -26.49 0.02
N PRO A 132 -3.71 -25.65 -0.77
CA PRO A 132 -4.77 -24.78 -0.26
C PRO A 132 -6.01 -25.53 0.22
N ASP A 133 -6.22 -26.78 -0.18
CA ASP A 133 -7.39 -27.57 0.23
C ASP A 133 -7.26 -28.11 1.67
N GLU A 134 -6.04 -28.18 2.18
CA GLU A 134 -5.75 -28.56 3.57
C GLU A 134 -5.65 -27.35 4.50
N MET A 135 -5.78 -26.12 3.97
CA MET A 135 -5.64 -24.90 4.75
C MET A 135 -6.92 -24.53 5.49
N PRO A 136 -6.81 -24.06 6.75
CA PRO A 136 -7.91 -23.33 7.39
C PRO A 136 -8.38 -22.15 6.54
N TYR A 137 -9.68 -21.86 6.59
CA TYR A 137 -10.34 -20.84 5.76
C TYR A 137 -9.56 -19.51 5.65
N GLN A 138 -9.09 -18.96 6.77
CA GLN A 138 -8.37 -17.69 6.79
C GLN A 138 -7.02 -17.76 6.08
N LEU A 139 -6.30 -18.89 6.21
CA LEU A 139 -5.03 -19.10 5.50
C LEU A 139 -5.26 -19.30 4.00
N LYS A 140 -6.32 -19.99 3.59
CA LYS A 140 -6.70 -20.15 2.20
C LYS A 140 -6.96 -18.79 1.50
N LEU A 141 -7.67 -17.87 2.18
CA LEU A 141 -7.86 -16.51 1.68
C LEU A 141 -6.52 -15.76 1.55
N TYR A 142 -5.67 -15.86 2.56
CA TYR A 142 -4.36 -15.19 2.57
C TYR A 142 -3.42 -15.77 1.50
N TYR A 143 -3.46 -17.06 1.26
CA TYR A 143 -2.74 -17.75 0.20
C TYR A 143 -3.11 -17.22 -1.20
N TYR A 144 -4.41 -17.17 -1.54
CA TYR A 144 -4.85 -16.64 -2.83
C TYR A 144 -4.58 -15.14 -2.96
N PHE A 145 -4.73 -14.38 -1.89
CA PHE A 145 -4.35 -12.96 -1.87
C PHE A 145 -2.86 -12.79 -2.16
N THR A 146 -2.01 -13.61 -1.56
CA THR A 146 -0.56 -13.55 -1.75
C THR A 146 -0.15 -13.88 -3.18
N TYR A 147 -0.81 -14.84 -3.83
CA TYR A 147 -0.62 -15.09 -5.25
C TYR A 147 -1.03 -13.91 -6.13
N ALA A 148 -2.21 -13.34 -5.90
CA ALA A 148 -2.68 -12.18 -6.65
C ALA A 148 -1.72 -10.98 -6.47
N TRP A 149 -1.17 -10.82 -5.26
CA TRP A 149 -0.18 -9.81 -4.92
C TRP A 149 1.17 -10.06 -5.62
N LEU A 150 1.70 -11.27 -5.57
CA LEU A 150 2.90 -11.72 -6.29
C LEU A 150 2.81 -11.37 -7.77
N TYR A 151 1.74 -11.78 -8.44
CA TYR A 151 1.57 -11.52 -9.87
C TYR A 151 1.29 -10.05 -10.18
N SER A 152 0.77 -9.26 -9.24
CA SER A 152 0.68 -7.80 -9.38
C SER A 152 2.06 -7.14 -9.45
N TYR A 153 3.00 -7.58 -8.61
CA TYR A 153 4.39 -7.12 -8.65
C TYR A 153 5.11 -7.60 -9.91
N TRP A 154 4.93 -8.86 -10.28
CA TRP A 154 5.59 -9.45 -11.44
C TRP A 154 5.09 -8.84 -12.75
N GLU A 155 3.78 -8.63 -12.90
CA GLU A 155 3.18 -7.87 -14.01
C GLU A 155 3.78 -6.45 -14.11
N SER A 156 3.87 -5.74 -13.00
CA SER A 156 4.42 -4.38 -12.96
C SER A 156 5.90 -4.34 -13.33
N TYR A 157 6.67 -5.30 -12.88
CA TYR A 157 8.09 -5.45 -13.24
C TYR A 157 8.26 -5.74 -14.74
N SER A 158 7.40 -6.58 -15.29
CA SER A 158 7.46 -7.08 -16.68
C SER A 158 6.62 -6.25 -17.66
N LYS A 159 6.10 -5.08 -17.28
CA LYS A 159 5.13 -4.29 -18.06
C LYS A 159 5.52 -3.95 -19.49
N ASN A 160 6.82 -3.97 -19.81
CA ASN A 160 7.37 -3.67 -21.13
C ASN A 160 7.86 -4.94 -21.85
N SER A 161 7.44 -6.13 -21.41
CA SER A 161 7.78 -7.42 -22.01
C SER A 161 6.54 -8.18 -22.46
N ASP A 162 6.73 -9.17 -23.33
CA ASP A 162 5.67 -10.05 -23.82
C ASP A 162 5.03 -10.92 -22.70
N TYR A 163 5.70 -11.03 -21.55
CA TYR A 163 5.22 -11.82 -20.41
C TYR A 163 4.19 -11.09 -19.52
N ALA A 164 4.01 -9.78 -19.69
CA ALA A 164 3.12 -8.98 -18.84
C ALA A 164 1.67 -9.50 -18.85
N GLU A 165 1.18 -9.92 -20.03
CA GLU A 165 -0.18 -10.46 -20.17
C GLU A 165 -0.35 -11.82 -19.48
N GLU A 166 0.67 -12.67 -19.49
CA GLU A 166 0.65 -13.94 -18.75
C GLU A 166 0.50 -13.69 -17.26
N PHE A 167 1.31 -12.78 -16.68
CA PHE A 167 1.23 -12.45 -15.25
C PHE A 167 -0.09 -11.75 -14.89
N ARG A 168 -0.63 -10.94 -15.77
CA ARG A 168 -1.98 -10.36 -15.62
C ARG A 168 -3.05 -11.44 -15.59
N ALA A 169 -2.96 -12.43 -16.45
CA ALA A 169 -3.89 -13.57 -16.48
C ALA A 169 -3.82 -14.39 -15.18
N GLN A 170 -2.62 -14.66 -14.67
CA GLN A 170 -2.43 -15.34 -13.38
C GLN A 170 -2.99 -14.53 -12.21
N LYS A 171 -2.71 -13.22 -12.16
CA LYS A 171 -3.30 -12.31 -11.17
C LYS A 171 -4.82 -12.38 -11.17
N LYS A 172 -5.44 -12.35 -12.37
CA LYS A 172 -6.89 -12.44 -12.55
C LYS A 172 -7.44 -13.79 -12.06
N HIS A 173 -6.75 -14.87 -12.37
CA HIS A 173 -7.09 -16.21 -11.92
C HIS A 173 -7.12 -16.31 -10.38
N TYR A 174 -6.03 -15.92 -9.71
CA TYR A 174 -5.97 -16.00 -8.25
C TYR A 174 -6.88 -15.00 -7.54
N MET A 175 -7.14 -13.83 -8.14
CA MET A 175 -8.16 -12.92 -7.63
C MET A 175 -9.56 -13.54 -7.72
N THR A 176 -9.87 -14.26 -8.79
CA THR A 176 -11.14 -15.00 -8.94
C THR A 176 -11.29 -16.06 -7.85
N LEU A 177 -10.27 -16.90 -7.65
CA LEU A 177 -10.26 -17.91 -6.57
C LEU A 177 -10.44 -17.29 -5.19
N LEU A 178 -9.76 -16.15 -4.94
CA LEU A 178 -9.89 -15.42 -3.68
C LEU A 178 -11.33 -14.96 -3.45
N ILE A 179 -11.96 -14.30 -4.44
CA ILE A 179 -13.34 -13.80 -4.30
C ILE A 179 -14.34 -14.94 -4.12
N GLN A 180 -14.19 -16.03 -4.87
CA GLN A 180 -15.05 -17.22 -4.75
C GLN A 180 -14.90 -17.94 -3.40
N SER A 181 -13.77 -17.79 -2.74
CA SER A 181 -13.50 -18.40 -1.43
C SER A 181 -14.14 -17.65 -0.25
N PHE A 182 -14.66 -16.43 -0.45
CA PHE A 182 -15.33 -15.71 0.64
C PHE A 182 -16.69 -16.32 0.98
N ASN A 183 -16.90 -16.61 2.27
CA ASN A 183 -18.21 -17.00 2.78
C ASN A 183 -19.12 -15.77 2.95
N GLU A 184 -20.43 -15.97 3.00
CA GLU A 184 -21.44 -14.90 3.03
C GLU A 184 -21.22 -13.93 4.22
N ASN A 185 -20.86 -14.43 5.40
CA ASN A 185 -20.65 -13.62 6.60
C ASN A 185 -19.49 -12.62 6.46
N ASN A 186 -18.53 -12.91 5.60
CA ASN A 186 -17.34 -12.08 5.39
C ASN A 186 -17.44 -11.12 4.19
N LYS A 187 -18.52 -11.20 3.39
CA LYS A 187 -18.74 -10.31 2.24
C LYS A 187 -19.09 -8.87 2.62
N HIS A 188 -19.33 -8.58 3.89
CA HIS A 188 -19.63 -7.24 4.38
C HIS A 188 -18.43 -6.49 4.97
N ASN A 189 -17.26 -7.14 5.10
CA ASN A 189 -16.10 -6.49 5.67
C ASN A 189 -15.40 -5.54 4.67
N VAL A 190 -14.63 -4.59 5.21
CA VAL A 190 -13.93 -3.58 4.41
C VAL A 190 -12.93 -4.18 3.41
N PHE A 191 -12.24 -5.25 3.79
CA PHE A 191 -11.26 -5.90 2.93
C PHE A 191 -11.93 -6.56 1.71
N TYR A 192 -13.07 -7.24 1.90
CA TYR A 192 -13.85 -7.78 0.79
C TYR A 192 -14.32 -6.68 -0.17
N GLN A 193 -14.80 -5.54 0.35
CA GLN A 193 -15.21 -4.42 -0.51
C GLN A 193 -14.04 -3.91 -1.36
N TYR A 194 -12.86 -3.75 -0.77
CA TYR A 194 -11.65 -3.39 -1.51
C TYR A 194 -11.31 -4.42 -2.60
N LEU A 195 -11.32 -5.71 -2.27
CA LEU A 195 -11.01 -6.79 -3.22
C LEU A 195 -12.02 -6.87 -4.36
N MET A 196 -13.29 -6.64 -4.11
CA MET A 196 -14.32 -6.56 -5.16
C MET A 196 -14.05 -5.37 -6.09
N GLY A 197 -13.58 -4.25 -5.56
CA GLY A 197 -13.11 -3.12 -6.35
C GLY A 197 -11.95 -3.50 -7.28
N GLU A 198 -10.94 -4.20 -6.75
CA GLU A 198 -9.80 -4.72 -7.55
C GLU A 198 -10.26 -5.74 -8.60
N TYR A 199 -11.14 -6.67 -8.22
CA TYR A 199 -11.68 -7.68 -9.13
C TYR A 199 -12.43 -7.03 -10.29
N ALA A 200 -13.35 -6.12 -10.02
CA ALA A 200 -14.10 -5.40 -11.04
C ALA A 200 -13.19 -4.56 -11.94
N TYR A 201 -12.18 -3.88 -11.34
CA TYR A 201 -11.18 -3.11 -12.07
C TYR A 201 -10.34 -3.96 -13.03
N LEU A 202 -9.93 -5.16 -12.62
CA LEU A 202 -9.16 -6.08 -13.45
C LEU A 202 -9.96 -6.56 -14.68
N HIS A 203 -11.29 -6.60 -14.60
CA HIS A 203 -12.15 -6.99 -15.73
C HIS A 203 -12.48 -5.80 -16.63
N ASN A 204 -12.74 -4.64 -16.03
CA ASN A 204 -13.00 -3.40 -16.75
C ASN A 204 -12.51 -2.18 -15.94
N PRO A 205 -11.36 -1.57 -16.33
CA PRO A 205 -10.77 -0.44 -15.62
C PRO A 205 -11.64 0.83 -15.53
N THR A 206 -12.72 0.90 -16.33
CA THR A 206 -13.68 2.01 -16.34
C THR A 206 -15.04 1.63 -15.76
N SER A 207 -15.16 0.44 -15.14
CA SER A 207 -16.39 -0.04 -14.52
C SER A 207 -16.81 0.84 -13.35
N LYS A 208 -18.05 1.36 -13.38
CA LYS A 208 -18.65 2.05 -12.22
C LYS A 208 -18.77 1.13 -11.00
N GLU A 209 -18.87 -0.17 -11.23
CA GLU A 209 -18.91 -1.15 -10.15
C GLU A 209 -17.61 -1.13 -9.33
N SER A 210 -16.44 -1.08 -9.98
CA SER A 210 -15.15 -0.97 -9.29
C SER A 210 -15.10 0.29 -8.44
N LEU A 211 -15.53 1.44 -8.97
CA LEU A 211 -15.60 2.70 -8.24
C LEU A 211 -16.50 2.59 -6.99
N ASN A 212 -17.70 2.01 -7.14
CA ASN A 212 -18.66 1.87 -6.03
C ASN A 212 -18.08 1.02 -4.88
N TYR A 213 -17.39 -0.08 -5.20
CA TYR A 213 -16.74 -0.91 -4.20
C TYR A 213 -15.59 -0.19 -3.50
N TYR A 214 -14.73 0.52 -4.24
CA TYR A 214 -13.66 1.31 -3.63
C TYR A 214 -14.19 2.44 -2.75
N LEU A 215 -15.22 3.18 -3.18
CA LEU A 215 -15.85 4.23 -2.36
C LEU A 215 -16.45 3.65 -1.07
N LYS A 216 -17.07 2.47 -1.16
CA LYS A 216 -17.60 1.77 0.01
C LYS A 216 -16.48 1.37 0.97
N ALA A 217 -15.40 0.78 0.45
CA ALA A 217 -14.23 0.42 1.26
C ALA A 217 -13.58 1.65 1.90
N LEU A 218 -13.43 2.74 1.14
CA LEU A 218 -12.90 4.01 1.64
C LEU A 218 -13.73 4.56 2.81
N LYS A 219 -15.07 4.60 2.65
CA LYS A 219 -16.00 5.06 3.70
C LYS A 219 -15.96 4.19 4.96
N MET A 220 -15.74 2.89 4.82
CA MET A 220 -15.71 1.94 5.94
C MET A 220 -14.36 1.92 6.66
N SER A 221 -13.30 2.45 6.07
CA SER A 221 -11.94 2.40 6.62
C SER A 221 -11.55 3.70 7.31
N PRO A 222 -10.81 3.64 8.44
CA PRO A 222 -10.21 4.83 9.03
C PRO A 222 -9.21 5.48 8.08
N ALA A 223 -9.14 6.81 8.03
CA ALA A 223 -8.19 7.55 7.19
C ALA A 223 -6.72 7.14 7.44
N LYS A 224 -6.40 6.74 8.68
CA LYS A 224 -5.10 6.14 9.05
C LYS A 224 -5.21 4.62 8.97
N SER A 225 -5.33 4.07 7.76
CA SER A 225 -5.28 2.62 7.55
C SER A 225 -4.80 2.27 6.13
N ARG A 226 -4.12 1.12 6.01
CA ARG A 226 -3.64 0.63 4.71
C ARG A 226 -4.78 0.45 3.70
N ILE A 227 -5.94 -0.05 4.14
CA ILE A 227 -7.10 -0.25 3.26
C ILE A 227 -7.65 1.07 2.73
N HIS A 228 -7.62 2.13 3.55
CA HIS A 228 -8.01 3.47 3.11
C HIS A 228 -7.10 3.98 1.97
N ALA A 229 -5.78 3.91 2.17
CA ALA A 229 -4.79 4.29 1.16
C ALA A 229 -4.97 3.50 -0.14
N MET A 230 -5.11 2.17 -0.04
CA MET A 230 -5.31 1.28 -1.19
C MET A 230 -6.61 1.58 -1.92
N SER A 231 -7.71 1.85 -1.20
CA SER A 231 -9.02 2.18 -1.78
C SER A 231 -8.99 3.54 -2.49
N ALA A 232 -8.39 4.56 -1.86
CA ALA A 232 -8.21 5.87 -2.48
C ALA A 232 -7.36 5.77 -3.76
N TYR A 233 -6.29 4.99 -3.75
CA TYR A 233 -5.49 4.74 -4.95
C TYR A 233 -6.29 3.99 -6.04
N GLY A 234 -7.15 3.03 -5.67
CA GLY A 234 -8.08 2.37 -6.60
C GLY A 234 -9.02 3.36 -7.29
N ILE A 235 -9.59 4.30 -6.52
CA ILE A 235 -10.45 5.38 -7.04
C ILE A 235 -9.66 6.30 -7.97
N ALA A 236 -8.43 6.67 -7.60
CA ALA A 236 -7.55 7.47 -8.44
C ALA A 236 -7.33 6.80 -9.81
N ARG A 237 -6.99 5.50 -9.83
CA ARG A 237 -6.82 4.74 -11.09
C ARG A 237 -8.08 4.76 -11.97
N TYR A 238 -9.26 4.60 -11.36
CA TYR A 238 -10.53 4.71 -12.08
C TYR A 238 -10.72 6.08 -12.73
N TYR A 239 -10.50 7.16 -11.98
CA TYR A 239 -10.66 8.52 -12.51
C TYR A 239 -9.63 8.87 -13.59
N LYS A 240 -8.41 8.34 -13.48
CA LYS A 240 -7.41 8.44 -14.55
C LYS A 240 -7.92 7.81 -15.84
N ASN A 241 -8.47 6.59 -15.77
CA ASN A 241 -8.94 5.85 -16.94
C ASN A 241 -10.22 6.44 -17.55
N THR A 242 -11.00 7.22 -16.77
CA THR A 242 -12.20 7.93 -17.23
C THR A 242 -11.96 9.39 -17.60
N GLY A 243 -10.69 9.85 -17.59
CA GLY A 243 -10.31 11.21 -17.99
C GLY A 243 -10.70 12.30 -16.99
N LYS A 244 -11.06 11.96 -15.76
CA LYS A 244 -11.43 12.93 -14.70
C LYS A 244 -10.20 13.28 -13.87
N PHE A 245 -9.31 14.09 -14.44
CA PHE A 245 -7.98 14.32 -13.88
C PHE A 245 -7.96 15.14 -12.59
N ASP A 246 -8.92 16.03 -12.35
CA ASP A 246 -9.03 16.73 -11.05
C ASP A 246 -9.29 15.74 -9.90
N LEU A 247 -10.21 14.80 -10.11
CA LEU A 247 -10.49 13.72 -9.14
C LEU A 247 -9.34 12.72 -9.04
N TYR A 248 -8.64 12.45 -10.14
CA TYR A 248 -7.43 11.63 -10.11
C TYR A 248 -6.39 12.21 -9.14
N GLU A 249 -6.13 13.53 -9.24
CA GLU A 249 -5.20 14.22 -8.36
C GLU A 249 -5.67 14.20 -6.90
N GLU A 250 -6.94 14.51 -6.66
CA GLU A 250 -7.53 14.52 -5.31
C GLU A 250 -7.36 13.16 -4.61
N TYR A 251 -7.69 12.06 -5.28
CA TYR A 251 -7.56 10.73 -4.70
C TYR A 251 -6.12 10.21 -4.64
N LEU A 252 -5.20 10.69 -5.48
CA LEU A 252 -3.76 10.45 -5.28
C LEU A 252 -3.26 11.13 -4.01
N VAL A 253 -3.70 12.36 -3.73
CA VAL A 253 -3.37 13.07 -2.48
C VAL A 253 -3.93 12.32 -1.28
N GLU A 254 -5.20 11.90 -1.32
CA GLU A 254 -5.83 11.14 -0.24
C GLU A 254 -5.08 9.84 0.07
N ALA A 255 -4.72 9.07 -0.96
CA ALA A 255 -3.94 7.85 -0.82
C ALA A 255 -2.55 8.13 -0.25
N SER A 256 -1.85 9.14 -0.75
CA SER A 256 -0.49 9.50 -0.31
C SER A 256 -0.46 9.97 1.15
N VAL A 257 -1.44 10.78 1.56
CA VAL A 257 -1.56 11.24 2.96
C VAL A 257 -1.82 10.03 3.88
N SER A 258 -2.72 9.13 3.50
CA SER A 258 -3.02 7.92 4.28
C SER A 258 -1.80 7.00 4.39
N ASP A 259 -1.03 6.80 3.31
CA ASP A 259 0.23 6.05 3.31
C ASP A 259 1.23 6.66 4.31
N GLY A 260 1.44 7.99 4.28
CA GLY A 260 2.34 8.69 5.19
C GLY A 260 1.91 8.59 6.65
N LEU A 261 0.60 8.76 6.94
CA LEU A 261 0.04 8.61 8.30
C LEU A 261 0.26 7.20 8.87
N CYS A 262 0.24 6.17 8.02
CA CYS A 262 0.46 4.77 8.38
C CYS A 262 1.92 4.35 8.32
N GLN A 263 2.81 5.21 7.82
CA GLN A 263 4.21 4.88 7.53
C GLN A 263 4.34 3.67 6.58
N LEU A 264 3.49 3.63 5.54
CA LEU A 264 3.60 2.65 4.46
C LEU A 264 4.64 3.16 3.45
N LYS A 265 5.73 2.43 3.29
CA LYS A 265 6.89 2.83 2.48
C LYS A 265 6.83 2.29 1.03
N GLU A 266 5.66 1.83 0.58
CA GLU A 266 5.43 1.45 -0.83
C GLU A 266 5.20 2.66 -1.74
N THR A 267 4.61 3.73 -1.24
CA THR A 267 4.46 5.11 -1.78
C THR A 267 4.11 5.25 -3.28
N VAL A 268 3.34 4.31 -3.82
CA VAL A 268 2.94 4.32 -5.25
C VAL A 268 2.14 5.57 -5.61
N ALA A 269 1.22 5.97 -4.72
CA ALA A 269 0.34 7.10 -4.95
C ALA A 269 1.16 8.41 -5.05
N LEU A 270 2.08 8.64 -4.12
CA LEU A 270 2.94 9.84 -4.11
C LEU A 270 3.88 9.89 -5.33
N GLN A 271 4.43 8.74 -5.74
CA GLN A 271 5.20 8.64 -6.98
C GLN A 271 4.39 9.07 -8.22
N LYS A 272 3.13 8.58 -8.32
CA LYS A 272 2.25 8.93 -9.44
C LYS A 272 1.82 10.39 -9.38
N LEU A 273 1.56 10.92 -8.17
CA LEU A 273 1.25 12.34 -7.96
C LEU A 273 2.42 13.23 -8.38
N ALA A 274 3.64 12.93 -7.94
CA ALA A 274 4.84 13.71 -8.31
C ALA A 274 5.00 13.81 -9.84
N TYR A 275 4.86 12.70 -10.54
CA TYR A 275 4.94 12.68 -11.99
C TYR A 275 3.77 13.43 -12.65
N TYR A 276 2.56 13.30 -12.12
CA TYR A 276 1.37 13.94 -12.66
C TYR A 276 1.45 15.47 -12.55
N ILE A 277 1.75 16.02 -11.35
CA ILE A 277 1.82 17.48 -11.16
C ILE A 277 2.97 18.10 -11.97
N PHE A 278 4.09 17.37 -12.12
CA PHE A 278 5.20 17.78 -12.99
C PHE A 278 4.79 17.89 -14.46
N LYS A 279 4.00 16.93 -14.96
CA LYS A 279 3.51 16.93 -16.35
C LYS A 279 2.40 17.93 -16.60
N LYS A 280 1.58 18.20 -15.59
CA LYS A 280 0.45 19.13 -15.65
C LYS A 280 0.92 20.57 -15.74
N ASP A 281 1.90 20.96 -14.92
CA ASP A 281 2.44 22.32 -14.87
C ASP A 281 3.91 22.31 -14.40
N ALA A 282 4.80 22.83 -15.25
CA ALA A 282 6.23 22.96 -14.96
C ALA A 282 6.53 23.84 -13.72
N SER A 283 5.63 24.73 -13.32
CA SER A 283 5.77 25.52 -12.08
C SER A 283 5.80 24.64 -10.82
N ASN A 284 5.21 23.45 -10.87
CA ASN A 284 5.23 22.44 -9.81
C ASN A 284 6.54 21.63 -9.73
N SER A 285 7.55 21.93 -10.56
CA SER A 285 8.80 21.16 -10.63
C SER A 285 9.49 21.01 -9.26
N LYS A 286 9.46 22.05 -8.42
CA LYS A 286 10.05 22.04 -7.07
C LYS A 286 9.29 21.07 -6.14
N ARG A 287 7.95 21.11 -6.14
CA ARG A 287 7.13 20.18 -5.34
C ARG A 287 7.30 18.75 -5.87
N ALA A 288 7.23 18.56 -7.17
CA ALA A 288 7.42 17.25 -7.80
C ALA A 288 8.80 16.65 -7.46
N ALA A 289 9.87 17.47 -7.45
CA ALA A 289 11.20 17.02 -7.03
C ALA A 289 11.24 16.62 -5.54
N LYS A 290 10.62 17.40 -4.64
CA LYS A 290 10.49 17.05 -3.22
C LYS A 290 9.76 15.71 -3.05
N TYR A 291 8.65 15.51 -3.74
CA TYR A 291 7.81 14.33 -3.61
C TYR A 291 8.49 13.07 -4.16
N ILE A 292 9.10 13.15 -5.35
CA ILE A 292 9.80 11.99 -5.94
C ILE A 292 11.06 11.62 -5.14
N GLN A 293 11.77 12.60 -4.57
CA GLN A 293 12.88 12.36 -3.68
C GLN A 293 12.42 11.62 -2.42
N HIS A 294 11.36 12.07 -1.77
CA HIS A 294 10.79 11.41 -0.60
C HIS A 294 10.36 9.96 -0.91
N THR A 295 9.75 9.72 -2.07
CA THR A 295 9.40 8.35 -2.48
C THR A 295 10.62 7.47 -2.73
N MET A 296 11.75 8.02 -3.21
CA MET A 296 12.99 7.27 -3.37
C MET A 296 13.58 6.90 -2.01
N GLU A 297 13.59 7.83 -1.05
CA GLU A 297 14.06 7.59 0.33
C GLU A 297 13.23 6.49 1.00
N ASP A 298 11.91 6.54 0.86
CA ASP A 298 10.99 5.51 1.36
C ASP A 298 11.24 4.14 0.69
N ALA A 299 11.41 4.10 -0.63
CA ALA A 299 11.69 2.87 -1.35
C ALA A 299 13.04 2.24 -0.95
N GLN A 300 14.06 3.07 -0.72
CA GLN A 300 15.36 2.64 -0.20
C GLN A 300 15.28 2.14 1.24
N PHE A 301 14.57 2.88 2.11
CA PHE A 301 14.37 2.49 3.51
C PHE A 301 13.62 1.15 3.64
N PHE A 302 12.60 0.95 2.81
CA PHE A 302 11.84 -0.31 2.75
C PHE A 302 12.57 -1.41 1.99
N ASN A 303 13.56 -1.07 1.15
CA ASN A 303 14.29 -1.98 0.28
C ASN A 303 13.40 -2.59 -0.83
N ASN A 304 12.50 -1.79 -1.43
CA ASN A 304 11.59 -2.21 -2.50
C ASN A 304 12.24 -2.00 -3.88
N GLN A 305 12.74 -3.08 -4.47
CA GLN A 305 13.46 -3.04 -5.76
C GLN A 305 12.61 -2.52 -6.91
N LEU A 306 11.34 -2.95 -7.00
CA LEU A 306 10.44 -2.50 -8.06
C LEU A 306 10.23 -0.99 -8.01
N ARG A 307 10.01 -0.43 -6.80
CA ARG A 307 9.81 1.02 -6.64
C ARG A 307 11.08 1.80 -6.95
N MET A 308 12.23 1.37 -6.46
CA MET A 308 13.51 2.01 -6.80
C MET A 308 13.74 2.04 -8.31
N MET A 309 13.46 0.94 -9.02
CA MET A 309 13.57 0.86 -10.49
C MET A 309 12.59 1.83 -11.18
N GLU A 310 11.33 1.86 -10.77
CA GLU A 310 10.32 2.76 -11.36
C GLU A 310 10.66 4.24 -11.13
N ILE A 311 11.12 4.59 -9.94
CA ILE A 311 11.47 5.97 -9.57
C ILE A 311 12.75 6.42 -10.28
N SER A 312 13.75 5.53 -10.45
CA SER A 312 15.00 5.85 -11.13
C SER A 312 14.80 6.35 -12.57
N ASN A 313 13.72 5.95 -13.23
CA ASN A 313 13.39 6.42 -14.56
C ASN A 313 12.75 7.82 -14.58
N ILE A 314 12.20 8.27 -13.49
CA ILE A 314 11.42 9.52 -13.37
C ILE A 314 12.23 10.61 -12.68
N LEU A 315 12.97 10.25 -11.63
CA LEU A 315 13.72 11.18 -10.79
C LEU A 315 14.68 12.10 -11.57
N PRO A 316 15.52 11.60 -12.51
CA PRO A 316 16.45 12.47 -13.24
C PRO A 316 15.72 13.53 -14.09
N VAL A 317 14.57 13.17 -14.67
CA VAL A 317 13.77 14.08 -15.51
C VAL A 317 13.22 15.24 -14.68
N ILE A 318 12.64 14.93 -13.51
CA ILE A 318 12.08 15.94 -12.60
C ILE A 318 13.20 16.79 -11.99
N ALA A 319 14.31 16.17 -11.56
CA ALA A 319 15.44 16.86 -10.95
C ALA A 319 16.10 17.84 -11.93
N SER A 320 16.33 17.44 -13.17
CA SER A 320 16.89 18.31 -14.22
C SER A 320 15.98 19.51 -14.51
N ALA A 321 14.67 19.30 -14.63
CA ALA A 321 13.72 20.40 -14.85
C ALA A 321 13.68 21.38 -13.67
N ASN A 322 13.74 20.87 -12.42
CA ASN A 322 13.81 21.72 -11.23
C ASN A 322 15.09 22.56 -11.18
N GLN A 323 16.23 21.96 -11.53
CA GLN A 323 17.51 22.69 -11.60
C GLN A 323 17.45 23.80 -12.66
N GLN A 324 16.98 23.50 -13.87
CA GLN A 324 16.83 24.50 -14.94
C GLN A 324 15.90 25.65 -14.54
N ALA A 325 14.79 25.36 -13.84
CA ALA A 325 13.89 26.38 -13.34
C ALA A 325 14.56 27.28 -12.29
N ALA A 326 15.38 26.71 -11.41
CA ALA A 326 16.14 27.46 -10.41
C ALA A 326 17.22 28.35 -11.05
N GLU A 327 17.93 27.88 -12.08
CA GLU A 327 18.94 28.63 -12.82
C GLU A 327 18.30 29.81 -13.57
N ARG A 328 17.19 29.61 -14.27
CA ARG A 328 16.42 30.67 -14.95
C ARG A 328 15.94 31.74 -13.96
N SER A 329 15.53 31.35 -12.79
CA SER A 329 15.12 32.30 -11.72
C SER A 329 16.32 33.17 -11.29
N ARG A 330 17.47 32.54 -11.04
CA ARG A 330 18.71 33.28 -10.64
C ARG A 330 19.16 34.28 -11.70
N THR A 331 19.12 33.90 -13.00
CA THR A 331 19.54 34.77 -14.13
C THR A 331 18.60 35.97 -14.38
N ARG A 332 17.33 35.88 -13.88
CA ARG A 332 16.39 37.02 -14.00
C ARG A 332 16.58 38.10 -12.91
N PHE A 333 17.32 37.76 -11.85
CA PHE A 333 17.62 38.69 -10.73
C PHE A 333 19.02 39.29 -10.81
N LEU A 334 19.81 38.93 -11.84
CA LEU A 334 21.09 39.56 -12.24
C LEU A 334 20.88 40.49 -13.45
#